data_57f44d32423c5d0b74664b975c3f3164
#
_entry.id   57f44d32423c5d0b74664b975c3f3164
#
_cell.length_a   1.000
_cell.length_b   1.000
_cell.length_c   1.000
_cell.angle_alpha   90.00
_cell.angle_beta   90.00
_cell.angle_gamma   90.00
#
_symmetry.space_group_name_H-M   'P 1'
#
loop_
_entity.id
_entity.type
_entity.pdbx_description
1 polymer ?
#
loop_
_entity_poly.entity_id
_entity_poly.type
_entity_poly.pdbx_seq_one_letter_code
_entity_poly.pdbx_strand_id
1 'polypeptide(L)'
;MELLDFIQSETDIKNLNVVLTDLNGIFRGKKIPISQINKIQNGHFRMPFSVLNLDIWGNDIENSKWVFETGDADGRGFWTHKQPLLIKSVSPNNAIIPVSMHNEDKTPFLGDPIHLLIDLDQKLSNKKLKPIIGIELEFYLLRKNFSNSISESNMYSIAEIDSNYELFEEIFKSCEENNIKIESTVSEAGAGQYEIVLTHNDNLMDVATN
;
A
#
# COMPACT_ATOMS: atom_id res chain seq x y z
N MET A 1 -15.37 -2.74 -10.99
CA MET A 1 -14.83 -3.85 -11.83
C MET A 1 -14.62 -5.03 -10.91
N GLU A 2 -15.10 -6.20 -11.28
CA GLU A 2 -14.82 -7.39 -10.48
C GLU A 2 -13.34 -7.79 -10.61
N LEU A 3 -12.79 -8.42 -9.58
CA LEU A 3 -11.37 -8.81 -9.57
C LEU A 3 -10.99 -9.71 -10.75
N LEU A 4 -11.88 -10.63 -11.13
CA LEU A 4 -11.65 -11.52 -12.28
C LEU A 4 -11.62 -10.76 -13.60
N ASP A 5 -12.53 -9.80 -13.78
CA ASP A 5 -12.58 -8.99 -15.01
C ASP A 5 -11.29 -8.19 -15.19
N PHE A 6 -10.80 -7.60 -14.10
CA PHE A 6 -9.52 -6.87 -14.11
C PHE A 6 -8.37 -7.80 -14.51
N ILE A 7 -8.25 -8.94 -13.86
CA ILE A 7 -7.15 -9.88 -14.12
C ILE A 7 -7.23 -10.46 -15.53
N GLN A 8 -8.43 -10.66 -16.10
CA GLN A 8 -8.61 -11.13 -17.48
C GLN A 8 -8.24 -10.06 -18.52
N SER A 9 -8.39 -8.77 -18.16
CA SER A 9 -7.99 -7.67 -19.05
C SER A 9 -6.47 -7.50 -19.13
N GLU A 10 -5.74 -7.95 -18.11
CA GLU A 10 -4.28 -7.84 -18.00
C GLU A 10 -3.60 -9.18 -18.31
N THR A 11 -3.40 -9.47 -19.59
CA THR A 11 -2.97 -10.79 -20.10
C THR A 11 -1.58 -11.25 -19.62
N ASP A 12 -0.73 -10.32 -19.16
CA ASP A 12 0.64 -10.62 -18.76
C ASP A 12 0.77 -11.02 -17.28
N ILE A 13 -0.31 -10.90 -16.49
CA ILE A 13 -0.27 -11.23 -15.06
C ILE A 13 -0.18 -12.75 -14.88
N LYS A 14 0.84 -13.19 -14.14
CA LYS A 14 1.09 -14.60 -13.81
C LYS A 14 0.88 -14.90 -12.33
N ASN A 15 1.16 -13.92 -11.48
CA ASN A 15 1.05 -14.08 -10.04
C ASN A 15 0.31 -12.88 -9.41
N LEU A 16 -0.23 -13.13 -8.24
CA LEU A 16 -0.93 -12.16 -7.41
C LEU A 16 -0.15 -12.01 -6.10
N ASN A 17 0.30 -10.80 -5.81
CA ASN A 17 0.82 -10.42 -4.50
C ASN A 17 -0.38 -10.01 -3.65
N VAL A 18 -0.88 -10.92 -2.83
CA VAL A 18 -2.03 -10.65 -1.95
C VAL A 18 -1.50 -10.05 -0.66
N VAL A 19 -1.89 -8.82 -0.36
CA VAL A 19 -1.25 -8.01 0.68
C VAL A 19 -2.24 -7.43 1.68
N LEU A 20 -1.77 -7.34 2.92
CA LEU A 20 -2.28 -6.51 4.00
C LEU A 20 -1.29 -5.37 4.21
N THR A 21 -1.74 -4.22 4.67
CA THR A 21 -0.85 -3.12 5.07
C THR A 21 -0.74 -3.11 6.57
N ASP A 22 0.48 -3.29 7.11
CA ASP A 22 0.72 -3.23 8.54
C ASP A 22 0.76 -1.78 9.07
N LEU A 23 0.92 -1.60 10.38
CA LEU A 23 0.99 -0.28 11.01
C LEU A 23 2.23 0.54 10.62
N ASN A 24 3.20 -0.08 9.96
CA ASN A 24 4.40 0.60 9.43
C ASN A 24 4.22 0.99 7.95
N GLY A 25 3.06 0.75 7.34
CA GLY A 25 2.82 0.98 5.91
C GLY A 25 3.47 -0.08 5.00
N ILE A 26 3.92 -1.20 5.55
CA ILE A 26 4.59 -2.25 4.79
C ILE A 26 3.56 -3.26 4.28
N PHE A 27 3.67 -3.61 3.00
CA PHE A 27 2.90 -4.71 2.42
C PHE A 27 3.38 -6.05 2.94
N ARG A 28 2.53 -6.72 3.72
CA ARG A 28 2.72 -8.06 4.25
C ARG A 28 1.79 -9.03 3.55
N GLY A 29 2.27 -10.16 3.07
CA GLY A 29 1.37 -11.04 2.34
C GLY A 29 2.02 -12.26 1.72
N LYS A 30 1.33 -12.82 0.74
CA LYS A 30 1.77 -14.00 0.00
C LYS A 30 1.69 -13.77 -1.50
N LYS A 31 2.66 -14.28 -2.22
CA LYS A 31 2.60 -14.39 -3.68
C LYS A 31 1.94 -15.72 -4.04
N ILE A 32 0.87 -15.67 -4.80
CA ILE A 32 0.16 -16.85 -5.28
C ILE A 32 0.06 -16.84 -6.82
N PRO A 33 0.05 -18.00 -7.49
CA PRO A 33 -0.22 -18.06 -8.92
C PRO A 33 -1.64 -17.56 -9.23
N ILE A 34 -1.84 -16.97 -10.40
CA ILE A 34 -3.14 -16.47 -10.86
C ILE A 34 -4.24 -17.54 -10.79
N SER A 35 -3.90 -18.81 -11.01
CA SER A 35 -4.84 -19.94 -10.91
C SER A 35 -5.49 -20.10 -9.52
N GLN A 36 -4.95 -19.43 -8.49
CA GLN A 36 -5.44 -19.49 -7.12
C GLN A 36 -6.33 -18.26 -6.76
N ILE A 37 -6.73 -17.45 -7.72
CA ILE A 37 -7.51 -16.22 -7.49
C ILE A 37 -8.81 -16.48 -6.70
N ASN A 38 -9.44 -17.64 -6.89
CA ASN A 38 -10.64 -18.04 -6.18
C ASN A 38 -10.45 -18.09 -4.65
N LYS A 39 -9.22 -18.24 -4.16
CA LYS A 39 -8.94 -18.18 -2.71
C LYS A 39 -9.22 -16.80 -2.13
N ILE A 40 -8.97 -15.75 -2.91
CA ILE A 40 -9.21 -14.37 -2.49
C ILE A 40 -10.71 -14.10 -2.52
N GLN A 41 -11.38 -14.43 -3.63
CA GLN A 41 -12.81 -14.19 -3.81
C GLN A 41 -13.67 -14.89 -2.76
N ASN A 42 -13.28 -16.11 -2.37
CA ASN A 42 -14.03 -16.92 -1.41
C ASN A 42 -13.59 -16.69 0.05
N GLY A 43 -12.67 -15.74 0.31
CA GLY A 43 -12.13 -15.50 1.66
C GLY A 43 -11.37 -16.71 2.22
N HIS A 44 -10.71 -17.47 1.37
CA HIS A 44 -9.86 -18.61 1.75
C HIS A 44 -8.37 -18.24 1.79
N PHE A 45 -8.04 -16.97 1.56
CA PHE A 45 -6.72 -16.46 1.84
C PHE A 45 -6.51 -16.38 3.35
N ARG A 46 -5.39 -16.92 3.85
CA ARG A 46 -5.09 -17.02 5.27
C ARG A 46 -3.74 -16.39 5.58
N MET A 47 -3.72 -15.58 6.63
CA MET A 47 -2.51 -15.01 7.23
C MET A 47 -2.69 -14.94 8.74
N PRO A 48 -1.62 -15.10 9.54
CA PRO A 48 -1.72 -14.93 10.98
C PRO A 48 -2.09 -13.48 11.34
N PHE A 49 -2.83 -13.29 12.41
CA PHE A 49 -3.22 -11.97 12.89
C PHE A 49 -2.01 -11.11 13.26
N SER A 50 -0.93 -11.74 13.72
CA SER A 50 0.32 -11.08 14.10
C SER A 50 0.97 -10.30 12.97
N VAL A 51 0.71 -10.67 11.71
CA VAL A 51 1.30 -9.99 10.54
C VAL A 51 1.03 -8.48 10.51
N LEU A 52 -0.08 -8.04 11.12
CA LEU A 52 -0.45 -6.62 11.24
C LEU A 52 0.26 -5.89 12.39
N ASN A 53 0.96 -6.63 13.25
CA ASN A 53 1.63 -6.12 14.44
C ASN A 53 3.12 -6.47 14.48
N LEU A 54 3.74 -6.59 13.35
CA LEU A 54 5.19 -6.77 13.24
C LEU A 54 5.91 -5.43 13.43
N ASP A 55 7.16 -5.50 13.87
CA ASP A 55 8.04 -4.33 13.81
C ASP A 55 8.44 -3.99 12.36
N ILE A 56 9.13 -2.87 12.15
CA ILE A 56 9.57 -2.44 10.81
C ILE A 56 10.49 -3.46 10.13
N TRP A 57 11.18 -4.30 10.90
CA TRP A 57 12.08 -5.33 10.37
C TRP A 57 11.38 -6.66 10.08
N GLY A 58 10.11 -6.80 10.47
CA GLY A 58 9.31 -8.00 10.28
C GLY A 58 9.44 -9.02 11.41
N ASN A 59 9.89 -8.59 12.59
CA ASN A 59 9.93 -9.42 13.78
C ASN A 59 8.65 -9.28 14.60
N ASP A 60 8.30 -10.33 15.31
CA ASP A 60 7.24 -10.28 16.30
C ASP A 60 7.58 -9.29 17.42
N ILE A 61 6.59 -8.48 17.81
CA ILE A 61 6.73 -7.60 18.95
C ILE A 61 6.78 -8.43 20.23
N GLU A 62 7.75 -8.17 21.09
CA GLU A 62 7.89 -8.84 22.36
C GLU A 62 6.59 -8.76 23.18
N ASN A 63 6.14 -9.90 23.71
CA ASN A 63 4.89 -10.05 24.45
C ASN A 63 3.60 -9.79 23.60
N SER A 64 3.66 -9.88 22.28
CA SER A 64 2.46 -9.82 21.44
C SER A 64 1.47 -10.91 21.85
N LYS A 65 0.28 -10.51 22.27
CA LYS A 65 -0.78 -11.44 22.64
C LYS A 65 -1.22 -12.32 21.48
N TRP A 66 -1.17 -11.80 20.27
CA TRP A 66 -1.57 -12.54 19.07
C TRP A 66 -0.63 -13.69 18.76
N VAL A 67 0.64 -13.61 19.15
CA VAL A 67 1.62 -14.69 18.99
C VAL A 67 1.59 -15.64 20.19
N PHE A 68 1.76 -15.08 21.41
CA PHE A 68 2.07 -15.88 22.59
C PHE A 68 0.84 -16.38 23.35
N GLU A 69 -0.31 -15.68 23.25
CA GLU A 69 -1.55 -16.11 23.94
C GLU A 69 -2.49 -16.88 23.01
N THR A 70 -2.57 -16.51 21.72
CA THR A 70 -3.49 -17.16 20.76
C THR A 70 -2.85 -18.21 19.87
N GLY A 71 -1.52 -18.40 19.98
CA GLY A 71 -0.78 -19.35 19.18
C GLY A 71 -0.69 -18.96 17.71
N ASP A 72 -0.63 -17.66 17.43
CA ASP A 72 -0.50 -17.08 16.09
C ASP A 72 -1.60 -17.55 15.12
N ALA A 73 -2.84 -17.49 15.58
CA ALA A 73 -3.99 -17.94 14.81
C ALA A 73 -4.14 -17.18 13.48
N ASP A 74 -4.58 -17.88 12.45
CA ASP A 74 -4.87 -17.31 11.14
C ASP A 74 -6.21 -16.59 11.10
N GLY A 75 -6.22 -15.40 10.52
CA GLY A 75 -7.40 -14.72 10.04
C GLY A 75 -7.71 -15.03 8.57
N ARG A 76 -8.79 -14.47 8.08
CA ARG A 76 -9.26 -14.58 6.70
C ARG A 76 -9.06 -13.26 5.97
N GLY A 77 -8.38 -13.28 4.83
CA GLY A 77 -8.27 -12.10 3.95
C GLY A 77 -9.39 -12.06 2.94
N PHE A 78 -10.07 -10.92 2.86
CA PHE A 78 -11.06 -10.61 1.83
C PHE A 78 -10.59 -9.44 0.98
N TRP A 79 -10.84 -9.52 -0.32
CA TRP A 79 -10.54 -8.42 -1.22
C TRP A 79 -11.27 -7.14 -0.78
N THR A 80 -10.53 -6.03 -0.75
CA THR A 80 -11.05 -4.71 -0.33
C THR A 80 -11.91 -4.02 -1.39
N HIS A 81 -12.09 -4.65 -2.56
CA HIS A 81 -12.70 -4.08 -3.77
C HIS A 81 -11.92 -2.89 -4.35
N LYS A 82 -10.76 -2.56 -3.81
CA LYS A 82 -9.83 -1.63 -4.44
C LYS A 82 -9.27 -2.26 -5.72
N GLN A 83 -9.15 -1.45 -6.76
CA GLN A 83 -8.50 -1.90 -8.00
C GLN A 83 -7.10 -2.45 -7.69
N PRO A 84 -6.73 -3.62 -8.24
CA PRO A 84 -5.37 -4.13 -8.08
C PRO A 84 -4.32 -3.17 -8.63
N LEU A 85 -3.15 -3.08 -7.97
CA LEU A 85 -2.07 -2.21 -8.39
C LEU A 85 -1.10 -2.96 -9.30
N LEU A 86 -0.63 -2.29 -10.34
CA LEU A 86 0.37 -2.80 -11.29
C LEU A 86 1.61 -1.92 -11.23
N ILE A 87 2.74 -2.46 -10.78
CA ILE A 87 4.04 -1.78 -10.81
C ILE A 87 4.91 -2.50 -11.84
N LYS A 88 4.66 -2.22 -13.12
CA LYS A 88 5.25 -2.95 -14.26
C LYS A 88 6.76 -2.81 -14.33
N SER A 89 7.32 -1.70 -13.92
CA SER A 89 8.74 -1.45 -13.85
C SER A 89 9.49 -2.37 -12.87
N VAL A 90 8.87 -2.65 -11.73
CA VAL A 90 9.47 -3.48 -10.67
C VAL A 90 9.05 -4.94 -10.78
N SER A 91 7.81 -5.20 -11.20
CA SER A 91 7.22 -6.55 -11.17
C SER A 91 6.19 -6.76 -12.30
N PRO A 92 6.63 -6.81 -13.56
CA PRO A 92 5.78 -6.69 -14.75
C PRO A 92 4.69 -7.76 -14.86
N ASN A 93 4.88 -8.92 -14.24
CA ASN A 93 3.94 -10.05 -14.34
C ASN A 93 3.14 -10.29 -13.06
N ASN A 94 3.09 -9.32 -12.16
CA ASN A 94 2.39 -9.46 -10.88
C ASN A 94 1.40 -8.31 -10.67
N ALA A 95 0.23 -8.63 -10.13
CA ALA A 95 -0.69 -7.64 -9.59
C ALA A 95 -0.64 -7.65 -8.06
N ILE A 96 -0.73 -6.49 -7.44
CA ILE A 96 -0.87 -6.34 -5.99
C ILE A 96 -2.35 -6.27 -5.67
N ILE A 97 -2.83 -7.19 -4.84
CA ILE A 97 -4.23 -7.32 -4.46
C ILE A 97 -4.37 -6.97 -2.97
N PRO A 98 -4.85 -5.77 -2.64
CA PRO A 98 -5.10 -5.41 -1.25
C PRO A 98 -6.26 -6.23 -0.67
N VAL A 99 -6.07 -6.78 0.51
CA VAL A 99 -7.09 -7.51 1.27
C VAL A 99 -7.23 -6.94 2.67
N SER A 100 -8.39 -7.13 3.29
CA SER A 100 -8.64 -6.81 4.69
C SER A 100 -8.76 -8.08 5.52
N MET A 101 -8.30 -8.01 6.77
CA MET A 101 -8.31 -9.13 7.70
C MET A 101 -9.64 -9.27 8.42
N HIS A 102 -10.15 -10.48 8.52
CA HIS A 102 -11.36 -10.83 9.21
C HIS A 102 -11.16 -12.03 10.14
N ASN A 103 -12.01 -12.14 11.15
CA ASN A 103 -12.11 -13.31 12.02
C ASN A 103 -12.66 -14.53 11.25
N GLU A 104 -12.63 -15.72 11.86
CA GLU A 104 -13.13 -16.95 11.23
C GLU A 104 -14.63 -16.87 10.90
N ASP A 105 -15.41 -16.19 11.72
CA ASP A 105 -16.84 -15.93 11.50
C ASP A 105 -17.12 -14.82 10.47
N LYS A 106 -16.08 -14.33 9.79
CA LYS A 106 -16.10 -13.24 8.79
C LYS A 106 -16.41 -11.85 9.36
N THR A 107 -16.45 -11.68 10.66
CA THR A 107 -16.50 -10.33 11.24
C THR A 107 -15.15 -9.61 11.02
N PRO A 108 -15.15 -8.25 10.88
CA PRO A 108 -13.93 -7.48 10.77
C PRO A 108 -12.96 -7.75 11.93
N PHE A 109 -11.68 -7.95 11.62
CA PHE A 109 -10.65 -8.00 12.66
C PHE A 109 -10.22 -6.58 13.00
N LEU A 110 -10.52 -6.13 14.22
CA LEU A 110 -10.30 -4.74 14.65
C LEU A 110 -8.79 -4.36 14.78
N GLY A 111 -7.90 -5.32 14.68
CA GLY A 111 -6.46 -5.07 14.59
C GLY A 111 -5.99 -4.64 13.19
N ASP A 112 -6.84 -4.78 12.18
CA ASP A 112 -6.55 -4.29 10.84
C ASP A 112 -6.96 -2.80 10.72
N PRO A 113 -6.00 -1.90 10.42
CA PRO A 113 -6.25 -0.45 10.33
C PRO A 113 -7.35 -0.06 9.36
N ILE A 114 -7.56 -0.84 8.30
CA ILE A 114 -8.60 -0.54 7.29
C ILE A 114 -10.01 -0.53 7.89
N HIS A 115 -10.28 -1.38 8.87
CA HIS A 115 -11.59 -1.41 9.52
C HIS A 115 -11.84 -0.19 10.40
N LEU A 116 -10.79 0.36 11.04
CA LEU A 116 -10.89 1.62 11.77
C LEU A 116 -11.15 2.79 10.83
N LEU A 117 -10.54 2.77 9.64
CA LEU A 117 -10.75 3.80 8.62
C LEU A 117 -12.19 3.76 8.09
N ILE A 118 -12.73 2.57 7.81
CA ILE A 118 -14.13 2.39 7.38
C ILE A 118 -15.09 2.92 8.46
N ASP A 119 -14.85 2.60 9.73
CA ASP A 119 -15.68 3.08 10.85
C ASP A 119 -15.60 4.61 11.00
N LEU A 120 -14.40 5.20 10.81
CA LEU A 120 -14.23 6.66 10.84
C LEU A 120 -14.98 7.33 9.70
N ASP A 121 -14.89 6.83 8.48
CA ASP A 121 -15.60 7.37 7.32
C ASP A 121 -17.12 7.36 7.56
N GLN A 122 -17.63 6.25 8.11
CA GLN A 122 -19.04 6.16 8.47
C GLN A 122 -19.45 7.15 9.57
N LYS A 123 -18.60 7.37 10.58
CA LYS A 123 -18.83 8.36 11.64
C LYS A 123 -18.84 9.80 11.10
N LEU A 124 -17.94 10.13 10.16
CA LEU A 124 -17.93 11.44 9.49
C LEU A 124 -19.21 11.64 8.66
N SER A 125 -19.58 10.65 7.87
CA SER A 125 -20.80 10.66 7.05
C SER A 125 -22.06 10.83 7.89
N ASN A 126 -22.18 10.16 9.03
CA ASN A 126 -23.30 10.31 9.95
C ASN A 126 -23.41 11.74 10.54
N LYS A 127 -22.27 12.42 10.66
CA LYS A 127 -22.23 13.82 11.09
C LYS A 127 -22.37 14.83 9.93
N LYS A 128 -22.57 14.35 8.69
CA LYS A 128 -22.59 15.14 7.46
C LYS A 128 -21.28 15.92 7.25
N LEU A 129 -20.17 15.37 7.67
CA LEU A 129 -18.84 15.87 7.44
C LEU A 129 -18.21 15.11 6.28
N LYS A 130 -17.50 15.82 5.44
CA LYS A 130 -16.74 15.26 4.32
C LYS A 130 -15.28 15.66 4.50
N PRO A 131 -14.34 14.72 4.64
CA PRO A 131 -12.92 15.03 4.71
C PRO A 131 -12.43 15.52 3.34
N ILE A 132 -11.43 16.37 3.33
CA ILE A 132 -10.60 16.68 2.15
C ILE A 132 -9.16 16.50 2.61
N ILE A 133 -8.45 15.57 2.00
CA ILE A 133 -7.15 15.10 2.49
C ILE A 133 -6.14 15.17 1.34
N GLY A 134 -4.99 15.81 1.60
CA GLY A 134 -3.79 15.71 0.79
C GLY A 134 -2.78 14.81 1.47
N ILE A 135 -1.94 14.14 0.70
CA ILE A 135 -0.81 13.35 1.20
C ILE A 135 0.45 13.85 0.53
N GLU A 136 1.46 14.07 1.33
CA GLU A 136 2.81 14.44 0.94
C GLU A 136 3.74 13.29 1.34
N LEU A 137 4.42 12.71 0.37
CA LEU A 137 5.31 11.58 0.58
C LEU A 137 6.74 12.06 0.45
N GLU A 138 7.41 12.22 1.60
CA GLU A 138 8.83 12.58 1.65
C GLU A 138 9.72 11.34 1.71
N PHE A 139 10.82 11.35 0.97
CA PHE A 139 11.78 10.27 0.94
C PHE A 139 13.20 10.74 0.60
N TYR A 140 14.18 9.92 0.93
CA TYR A 140 15.59 10.15 0.59
C TYR A 140 16.07 9.18 -0.47
N LEU A 141 16.74 9.68 -1.50
CA LEU A 141 17.51 8.87 -2.43
C LEU A 141 18.95 8.71 -1.90
N LEU A 142 19.32 7.47 -1.65
CA LEU A 142 20.62 7.11 -1.12
C LEU A 142 21.40 6.29 -2.15
N ARG A 143 22.73 6.37 -2.10
CA ARG A 143 23.58 5.46 -2.86
C ARG A 143 23.36 4.02 -2.38
N LYS A 144 23.60 3.05 -3.26
CA LYS A 144 23.36 1.62 -2.99
C LYS A 144 23.96 1.10 -1.67
N ASN A 145 25.04 1.70 -1.19
CA ASN A 145 25.70 1.36 0.08
C ASN A 145 25.14 2.14 1.30
N PHE A 146 24.11 2.95 1.10
CA PHE A 146 23.50 3.83 2.10
C PHE A 146 24.47 4.81 2.78
N SER A 147 25.68 5.02 2.21
CA SER A 147 26.73 5.83 2.84
C SER A 147 26.52 7.33 2.68
N ASN A 148 25.88 7.74 1.57
CA ASN A 148 25.65 9.15 1.25
C ASN A 148 24.37 9.30 0.42
N SER A 149 23.79 10.50 0.44
CA SER A 149 22.76 10.90 -0.53
C SER A 149 23.33 10.90 -1.95
N ILE A 150 22.45 10.89 -2.94
CA ILE A 150 22.85 10.94 -4.36
C ILE A 150 23.18 12.37 -4.81
N SER A 151 22.72 13.38 -4.10
CA SER A 151 22.89 14.80 -4.40
C SER A 151 23.27 15.61 -3.18
N GLU A 152 23.70 16.84 -3.39
CA GLU A 152 23.84 17.86 -2.35
C GLU A 152 22.46 18.48 -2.06
N SER A 153 22.33 19.16 -0.90
CA SER A 153 21.11 19.89 -0.57
C SER A 153 20.91 21.07 -1.53
N ASN A 154 19.77 21.12 -2.19
CA ASN A 154 19.40 22.23 -3.08
C ASN A 154 17.86 22.34 -3.13
N MET A 155 17.31 22.90 -2.06
CA MET A 155 15.84 23.01 -1.84
C MET A 155 15.16 23.76 -2.99
N TYR A 156 14.04 23.20 -3.47
CA TYR A 156 13.23 23.72 -4.58
C TYR A 156 13.95 23.83 -5.93
N SER A 157 15.06 23.12 -6.10
CA SER A 157 15.80 23.09 -7.36
C SER A 157 15.15 22.14 -8.38
N ILE A 158 14.70 22.68 -9.49
CA ILE A 158 14.24 21.85 -10.62
C ILE A 158 15.38 21.02 -11.20
N ALA A 159 16.60 21.55 -11.24
CA ALA A 159 17.77 20.81 -11.72
C ALA A 159 18.07 19.56 -10.89
N GLU A 160 17.75 19.55 -9.59
CA GLU A 160 17.87 18.37 -8.73
C GLU A 160 16.88 17.27 -9.13
N ILE A 161 15.65 17.66 -9.45
CA ILE A 161 14.62 16.72 -9.94
C ILE A 161 15.04 16.18 -11.31
N ASP A 162 15.45 17.06 -12.21
CA ASP A 162 15.88 16.69 -13.57
C ASP A 162 17.13 15.80 -13.57
N SER A 163 18.00 15.92 -12.57
CA SER A 163 19.17 15.03 -12.43
C SER A 163 18.79 13.56 -12.15
N ASN A 164 17.55 13.32 -11.71
CA ASN A 164 16.98 12.02 -11.45
C ASN A 164 15.76 11.73 -12.36
N TYR A 165 15.73 12.34 -13.54
CA TYR A 165 14.62 12.30 -14.48
C TYR A 165 14.04 10.90 -14.70
N GLU A 166 14.89 9.89 -14.97
CA GLU A 166 14.43 8.52 -15.25
C GLU A 166 13.61 7.94 -14.11
N LEU A 167 14.00 8.19 -12.85
CA LEU A 167 13.28 7.72 -11.67
C LEU A 167 11.92 8.40 -11.56
N PHE A 168 11.86 9.72 -11.69
CA PHE A 168 10.62 10.47 -11.54
C PHE A 168 9.62 10.16 -12.66
N GLU A 169 10.08 10.02 -13.90
CA GLU A 169 9.23 9.58 -15.01
C GLU A 169 8.65 8.19 -14.77
N GLU A 170 9.42 7.26 -14.20
CA GLU A 170 8.94 5.94 -13.87
C GLU A 170 7.91 5.95 -12.74
N ILE A 171 8.10 6.80 -11.72
CA ILE A 171 7.12 7.03 -10.65
C ILE A 171 5.83 7.62 -11.25
N PHE A 172 5.93 8.68 -12.05
CA PHE A 172 4.77 9.34 -12.67
C PHE A 172 3.96 8.36 -13.52
N LYS A 173 4.65 7.60 -14.37
CA LYS A 173 4.02 6.58 -15.19
C LYS A 173 3.33 5.50 -14.35
N SER A 174 3.98 5.00 -13.30
CA SER A 174 3.39 3.99 -12.40
C SER A 174 2.17 4.54 -11.68
N CYS A 175 2.20 5.79 -11.24
CA CYS A 175 1.05 6.45 -10.62
C CYS A 175 -0.12 6.61 -11.62
N GLU A 176 0.15 7.05 -12.85
CA GLU A 176 -0.85 7.18 -13.90
C GLU A 176 -1.50 5.84 -14.23
N GLU A 177 -0.73 4.78 -14.41
CA GLU A 177 -1.22 3.41 -14.67
C GLU A 177 -2.13 2.90 -13.55
N ASN A 178 -1.97 3.38 -12.32
CA ASN A 178 -2.77 2.99 -11.17
C ASN A 178 -3.83 4.04 -10.76
N ASN A 179 -4.07 5.06 -11.59
CA ASN A 179 -4.99 6.18 -11.33
C ASN A 179 -4.65 6.98 -10.06
N ILE A 180 -3.40 7.00 -9.64
CA ILE A 180 -2.89 7.84 -8.55
C ILE A 180 -2.50 9.19 -9.14
N LYS A 181 -3.13 10.27 -8.68
CA LYS A 181 -2.92 11.61 -9.21
C LYS A 181 -1.85 12.34 -8.41
N ILE A 182 -0.72 12.62 -9.05
CA ILE A 182 0.33 13.48 -8.51
C ILE A 182 -0.03 14.94 -8.83
N GLU A 183 0.12 15.82 -7.84
CA GLU A 183 -0.04 17.27 -7.98
C GLU A 183 1.30 17.94 -8.27
N SER A 184 2.34 17.58 -7.51
CA SER A 184 3.67 18.17 -7.66
C SER A 184 4.76 17.24 -7.12
N THR A 185 6.00 17.56 -7.49
CA THR A 185 7.22 16.99 -6.93
C THR A 185 8.20 18.10 -6.64
N VAL A 186 8.85 18.05 -5.49
CA VAL A 186 9.83 19.04 -5.03
C VAL A 186 11.11 18.37 -4.55
N SER A 187 12.23 19.05 -4.72
CA SER A 187 13.46 18.75 -3.98
C SER A 187 13.41 19.47 -2.63
N GLU A 188 13.70 18.74 -1.56
CA GLU A 188 13.56 19.20 -0.19
C GLU A 188 14.89 19.69 0.42
N ALA A 189 14.83 20.11 1.70
CA ALA A 189 15.96 20.74 2.39
C ALA A 189 17.13 19.77 2.65
N GLY A 190 16.87 18.47 2.77
CA GLY A 190 17.90 17.46 2.99
C GLY A 190 18.59 17.06 1.69
N ALA A 191 19.88 16.73 1.78
CA ALA A 191 20.63 16.23 0.63
C ALA A 191 20.02 14.92 0.10
N GLY A 192 19.51 14.92 -1.15
CA GLY A 192 18.80 13.80 -1.76
C GLY A 192 17.40 13.56 -1.22
N GLN A 193 16.82 14.53 -0.52
CA GLN A 193 15.43 14.50 -0.06
C GLN A 193 14.50 15.05 -1.13
N TYR A 194 13.41 14.35 -1.37
CA TYR A 194 12.37 14.71 -2.33
C TYR A 194 11.01 14.49 -1.72
N GLU A 195 10.02 15.21 -2.24
CA GLU A 195 8.62 15.08 -1.87
C GLU A 195 7.76 14.88 -3.11
N ILE A 196 6.77 14.02 -3.01
CA ILE A 196 5.70 13.86 -3.99
C ILE A 196 4.38 14.19 -3.30
N VAL A 197 3.70 15.20 -3.81
CA VAL A 197 2.39 15.63 -3.34
C VAL A 197 1.31 14.95 -4.17
N LEU A 198 0.38 14.27 -3.51
CA LEU A 198 -0.79 13.70 -4.16
C LEU A 198 -1.95 14.70 -4.19
N THR A 199 -2.71 14.70 -5.28
CA THR A 199 -3.90 15.55 -5.41
C THR A 199 -4.89 15.27 -4.29
N HIS A 200 -5.41 16.34 -3.67
CA HIS A 200 -6.42 16.24 -2.63
C HIS A 200 -7.62 15.40 -3.06
N ASN A 201 -8.09 14.56 -2.16
CA ASN A 201 -9.23 13.66 -2.40
C ASN A 201 -10.18 13.70 -1.19
N ASP A 202 -11.46 13.52 -1.46
CA ASP A 202 -12.51 13.48 -0.45
C ASP A 202 -12.99 12.03 -0.13
N ASN A 203 -12.42 11.05 -0.80
CA ASN A 203 -12.63 9.64 -0.51
C ASN A 203 -11.53 9.13 0.42
N LEU A 204 -11.88 8.96 1.70
CA LEU A 204 -10.93 8.56 2.73
C LEU A 204 -10.25 7.21 2.42
N MET A 205 -11.00 6.28 1.84
CA MET A 205 -10.45 4.96 1.48
C MET A 205 -9.46 5.06 0.34
N ASP A 206 -9.75 5.85 -0.70
CA ASP A 206 -8.82 6.04 -1.83
C ASP A 206 -7.53 6.72 -1.37
N VAL A 207 -7.64 7.73 -0.50
CA VAL A 207 -6.46 8.41 0.06
C VAL A 207 -5.56 7.47 0.83
N ALA A 208 -6.14 6.61 1.67
CA ALA A 208 -5.36 5.71 2.53
C ALA A 208 -4.81 4.47 1.80
N THR A 209 -5.29 4.18 0.60
CA THR A 209 -4.89 2.98 -0.16
C THR A 209 -4.16 3.29 -1.47
N ASN A 210 -3.94 4.56 -1.77
CA ASN A 210 -3.05 5.02 -2.83
C ASN A 210 -1.63 5.15 -2.33
#